data_edbc95bd6f8ef52ba62775288f11ff72
#
_entry.id   edbc95bd6f8ef52ba62775288f11ff72
#
_cell.length_a   1.000
_cell.length_b   1.000
_cell.length_c   1.000
_cell.angle_alpha   90.00
_cell.angle_beta   90.00
_cell.angle_gamma   90.00
#
_symmetry.space_group_name_H-M   'P 1'
#
loop_
_entity.id
_entity.type
_entity.pdbx_description
1 polymer ?
#
loop_
_entity_poly.entity_id
_entity_poly.type
_entity_poly.pdbx_seq_one_letter_code
_entity_poly.pdbx_strand_id
1 'polypeptide(L)'
;MREMMRAPEVTQANWVEAHLQSSIKIVVVGHSLASRVQRLFYLQPFGLKVQLVGVFDSLNASAKAGGMSDEDTADMIILQAGSLQTGIHKELIEAQDAWRASSAAVLYRFSSAAARAELTNAGVEVLSEPSDDKSLRQWLATLQKNDAQHIKAADVRHSTPPVSVGLGEQTVSPPLFDDAALTQFAGLSTTVACECPSHLAELLLQVSSFEKYSSECANRSAADARLHAYLQHVAGSARMLFEKALEQVAIAEGLPLPPASNPASN
;
A
#
# COMPACT_ATOMS: atom_id res chain seq x y z
N MET A 1 62.10 -11.48 -21.14
CA MET A 1 61.25 -10.25 -21.09
C MET A 1 59.83 -10.70 -20.93
N ARG A 2 59.26 -10.62 -19.74
CA ARG A 2 57.84 -10.92 -19.46
C ARG A 2 57.12 -9.60 -19.36
N GLU A 3 56.25 -9.38 -20.32
CA GLU A 3 55.35 -8.23 -20.35
C GLU A 3 54.21 -8.46 -19.36
N MET A 4 54.21 -7.74 -18.26
CA MET A 4 53.11 -7.73 -17.28
C MET A 4 51.95 -6.93 -17.86
N MET A 5 50.91 -7.62 -18.28
CA MET A 5 49.60 -6.99 -18.57
C MET A 5 49.04 -6.35 -17.28
N ARG A 6 49.04 -5.01 -17.26
CA ARG A 6 48.30 -4.23 -16.26
C ARG A 6 46.81 -4.41 -16.47
N ALA A 7 46.10 -4.85 -15.45
CA ALA A 7 44.65 -4.80 -15.40
C ALA A 7 44.18 -3.34 -15.52
N PRO A 8 43.07 -3.06 -16.22
CA PRO A 8 42.56 -1.69 -16.33
C PRO A 8 42.15 -1.16 -14.96
N GLU A 9 42.69 -0.04 -14.56
CA GLU A 9 42.25 0.74 -13.39
C GLU A 9 40.79 1.13 -13.61
N VAL A 10 39.87 0.54 -12.88
CA VAL A 10 38.46 0.99 -12.78
C VAL A 10 38.49 2.30 -12.00
N THR A 11 38.48 3.43 -12.71
CA THR A 11 38.41 4.75 -12.09
C THR A 11 37.08 4.92 -11.36
N GLN A 12 37.14 5.54 -10.18
CA GLN A 12 35.99 5.82 -9.30
C GLN A 12 34.84 6.55 -10.04
N ALA A 13 35.17 7.29 -11.11
CA ALA A 13 34.19 7.95 -11.99
C ALA A 13 33.31 6.95 -12.76
N ASN A 14 33.91 5.88 -13.32
CA ASN A 14 33.14 4.84 -14.05
C ASN A 14 32.24 4.03 -13.11
N TRP A 15 32.62 3.90 -11.83
CA TRP A 15 31.81 3.22 -10.84
C TRP A 15 30.56 4.04 -10.46
N VAL A 16 30.73 5.37 -10.32
CA VAL A 16 29.63 6.30 -10.02
C VAL A 16 28.67 6.41 -11.20
N GLU A 17 29.15 6.48 -12.44
CA GLU A 17 28.28 6.52 -13.64
C GLU A 17 27.51 5.21 -13.86
N ALA A 18 28.12 4.05 -13.62
CA ALA A 18 27.43 2.75 -13.72
C ALA A 18 26.31 2.60 -12.68
N HIS A 19 26.46 3.16 -11.47
CA HIS A 19 25.44 3.13 -10.42
C HIS A 19 24.35 4.21 -10.60
N LEU A 20 24.62 5.27 -11.37
CA LEU A 20 23.65 6.32 -11.72
C LEU A 20 22.68 5.90 -12.85
N GLN A 21 22.91 4.77 -13.51
CA GLN A 21 22.11 4.34 -14.67
C GLN A 21 21.16 3.18 -14.39
N SER A 22 21.23 2.48 -13.25
CA SER A 22 20.31 1.40 -12.95
C SER A 22 18.96 1.94 -12.45
N SER A 23 17.92 1.80 -13.27
CA SER A 23 16.54 2.00 -12.85
C SER A 23 16.02 0.70 -12.23
N ILE A 24 15.38 0.79 -11.05
CA ILE A 24 14.66 -0.33 -10.46
C ILE A 24 13.28 -0.42 -11.09
N LYS A 25 12.95 -1.58 -11.62
CA LYS A 25 11.62 -1.91 -12.14
C LYS A 25 10.75 -2.39 -11.00
N ILE A 26 9.68 -1.67 -10.69
CA ILE A 26 8.76 -2.07 -9.63
C ILE A 26 7.35 -2.28 -10.16
N VAL A 27 6.69 -3.29 -9.63
CA VAL A 27 5.25 -3.50 -9.73
C VAL A 27 4.62 -3.05 -8.43
N VAL A 28 3.58 -2.23 -8.52
CA VAL A 28 2.84 -1.75 -7.35
C VAL A 28 1.42 -2.31 -7.39
N VAL A 29 1.02 -2.93 -6.29
CA VAL A 29 -0.35 -3.33 -6.03
C VAL A 29 -0.94 -2.35 -5.03
N GLY A 30 -1.83 -1.46 -5.51
CA GLY A 30 -2.43 -0.36 -4.76
C GLY A 30 -2.25 1.00 -5.42
N HIS A 31 -3.35 1.64 -5.83
CA HIS A 31 -3.33 2.90 -6.59
C HIS A 31 -2.80 4.09 -5.79
N SER A 32 -3.14 4.16 -4.50
CA SER A 32 -2.68 5.25 -3.63
C SER A 32 -1.16 5.28 -3.52
N LEU A 33 -0.54 4.12 -3.31
CA LEU A 33 0.92 4.01 -3.27
C LEU A 33 1.55 4.34 -4.63
N ALA A 34 0.97 3.81 -5.73
CA ALA A 34 1.47 4.07 -7.07
C ALA A 34 1.49 5.58 -7.37
N SER A 35 0.42 6.29 -7.06
CA SER A 35 0.31 7.75 -7.23
C SER A 35 1.35 8.50 -6.38
N ARG A 36 1.58 8.08 -5.13
CA ARG A 36 2.60 8.66 -4.24
C ARG A 36 4.00 8.42 -4.80
N VAL A 37 4.30 7.19 -5.23
CA VAL A 37 5.59 6.83 -5.83
C VAL A 37 5.85 7.65 -7.09
N GLN A 38 4.90 7.74 -8.02
CA GLN A 38 5.03 8.55 -9.22
C GLN A 38 5.36 10.02 -8.89
N ARG A 39 4.62 10.63 -7.97
CA ARG A 39 4.85 12.01 -7.54
C ARG A 39 6.24 12.20 -6.93
N LEU A 40 6.68 11.27 -6.07
CA LEU A 40 7.98 11.34 -5.40
C LEU A 40 9.16 11.31 -6.36
N PHE A 41 9.06 10.51 -7.43
CA PHE A 41 10.14 10.34 -8.40
C PHE A 41 10.09 11.34 -9.55
N TYR A 42 8.91 11.91 -9.84
CA TYR A 42 8.79 12.99 -10.83
C TYR A 42 9.40 14.31 -10.34
N LEU A 43 9.26 14.60 -9.03
CA LEU A 43 9.66 15.90 -8.46
C LEU A 43 11.12 16.01 -8.06
N GLN A 44 11.89 14.92 -8.00
CA GLN A 44 13.32 14.99 -7.63
C GLN A 44 14.18 13.94 -8.35
N PRO A 45 15.04 14.35 -9.29
CA PRO A 45 15.92 13.45 -10.05
C PRO A 45 17.18 13.02 -9.30
N PHE A 46 17.19 12.92 -7.97
CA PHE A 46 18.38 12.55 -7.21
C PHE A 46 18.51 11.06 -6.96
N GLY A 47 19.39 10.42 -7.73
CA GLY A 47 20.10 9.18 -7.37
C GLY A 47 19.33 7.87 -7.54
N LEU A 48 18.01 7.86 -7.49
CA LEU A 48 17.19 6.67 -7.61
C LEU A 48 16.24 6.80 -8.81
N LYS A 49 16.46 6.03 -9.85
CA LYS A 49 15.48 5.90 -10.93
C LYS A 49 14.56 4.71 -10.64
N VAL A 50 13.30 4.98 -10.39
CA VAL A 50 12.26 3.96 -10.25
C VAL A 50 11.43 3.95 -11.52
N GLN A 51 11.27 2.78 -12.11
CA GLN A 51 10.38 2.53 -13.22
C GLN A 51 9.20 1.70 -12.75
N LEU A 52 7.99 2.27 -12.79
CA LEU A 52 6.76 1.52 -12.59
C LEU A 52 6.46 0.72 -13.85
N VAL A 53 6.56 -0.62 -13.75
CA VAL A 53 6.28 -1.52 -14.87
C VAL A 53 4.84 -2.04 -14.84
N GLY A 54 4.15 -1.96 -13.69
CA GLY A 54 2.75 -2.30 -13.56
C GLY A 54 2.12 -1.70 -12.31
N VAL A 55 0.83 -1.37 -12.38
CA VAL A 55 -0.01 -0.92 -11.26
C VAL A 55 -1.29 -1.73 -11.29
N PHE A 56 -1.63 -2.37 -10.18
CA PHE A 56 -2.76 -3.29 -10.09
C PHE A 56 -3.59 -3.06 -8.82
N ASP A 57 -4.86 -3.45 -8.87
CA ASP A 57 -5.78 -3.37 -7.72
C ASP A 57 -5.59 -4.54 -6.73
N SER A 58 -5.07 -5.68 -7.22
CA SER A 58 -4.90 -6.89 -6.41
C SER A 58 -3.69 -7.71 -6.85
N LEU A 59 -3.19 -8.56 -5.94
CA LEU A 59 -2.12 -9.51 -6.25
C LEU A 59 -2.53 -10.49 -7.36
N ASN A 60 -3.78 -10.95 -7.36
CA ASN A 60 -4.29 -11.84 -8.39
C ASN A 60 -4.29 -11.17 -9.79
N ALA A 61 -4.70 -9.90 -9.88
CA ALA A 61 -4.62 -9.14 -11.13
C ALA A 61 -3.17 -8.98 -11.59
N SER A 62 -2.26 -8.70 -10.67
CA SER A 62 -0.83 -8.60 -10.93
C SER A 62 -0.25 -9.93 -11.42
N ALA A 63 -0.54 -11.05 -10.74
CA ALA A 63 -0.07 -12.37 -11.14
C ALA A 63 -0.55 -12.78 -12.53
N LYS A 64 -1.79 -12.46 -12.90
CA LYS A 64 -2.32 -12.73 -14.26
C LYS A 64 -1.67 -11.90 -15.35
N ALA A 65 -1.22 -10.69 -15.04
CA ALA A 65 -0.57 -9.79 -15.99
C ALA A 65 0.93 -10.12 -16.18
N GLY A 66 1.58 -10.61 -15.14
CA GLY A 66 2.98 -11.03 -15.20
C GLY A 66 3.17 -12.25 -16.09
N GLY A 67 4.34 -12.36 -16.71
CA GLY A 67 4.72 -13.52 -17.53
C GLY A 67 4.03 -13.62 -18.88
N MET A 68 3.28 -12.61 -19.33
CA MET A 68 2.68 -12.56 -20.66
C MET A 68 3.73 -12.36 -21.76
N SER A 69 4.88 -11.80 -21.42
CA SER A 69 6.06 -11.63 -22.28
C SER A 69 7.34 -11.94 -21.50
N ASP A 70 8.38 -12.38 -22.21
CA ASP A 70 9.71 -12.59 -21.59
C ASP A 70 10.36 -11.28 -21.14
N GLU A 71 9.86 -10.14 -21.61
CA GLU A 71 10.29 -8.79 -21.19
C GLU A 71 9.57 -8.26 -19.96
N ASP A 72 8.45 -8.90 -19.55
CA ASP A 72 7.67 -8.53 -18.37
C ASP A 72 8.37 -9.01 -17.11
N THR A 73 9.39 -8.27 -16.69
CA THR A 73 10.15 -8.53 -15.46
C THR A 73 10.12 -7.31 -14.54
N ALA A 74 10.09 -7.58 -13.24
CA ALA A 74 10.26 -6.58 -12.21
C ALA A 74 11.39 -6.97 -11.27
N ASP A 75 12.07 -6.00 -10.68
CA ASP A 75 13.04 -6.26 -9.62
C ASP A 75 12.32 -6.48 -8.30
N MET A 76 11.17 -5.82 -8.10
CA MET A 76 10.42 -5.84 -6.85
C MET A 76 8.92 -5.71 -7.07
N ILE A 77 8.14 -6.39 -6.19
CA ILE A 77 6.71 -6.15 -6.03
C ILE A 77 6.46 -5.45 -4.70
N ILE A 78 5.67 -4.37 -4.72
CA ILE A 78 5.26 -3.65 -3.52
C ILE A 78 3.74 -3.71 -3.40
N LEU A 79 3.26 -4.38 -2.34
CA LEU A 79 1.84 -4.43 -1.99
C LEU A 79 1.50 -3.32 -1.00
N GLN A 80 0.46 -2.54 -1.29
CA GLN A 80 -0.21 -1.70 -0.32
C GLN A 80 -1.48 -2.40 0.17
N ALA A 81 -1.53 -2.73 1.46
CA ALA A 81 -2.66 -3.40 2.08
C ALA A 81 -3.32 -2.48 3.12
N GLY A 82 -4.59 -2.13 2.95
CA GLY A 82 -5.34 -1.43 3.99
C GLY A 82 -5.47 -2.29 5.25
N SER A 83 -5.72 -3.59 5.07
CA SER A 83 -5.72 -4.60 6.13
C SER A 83 -4.89 -5.81 5.69
N LEU A 84 -3.95 -6.23 6.54
CA LEU A 84 -3.06 -7.34 6.28
C LEU A 84 -3.50 -8.58 7.06
N GLN A 85 -3.88 -9.62 6.34
CA GLN A 85 -4.35 -10.90 6.89
C GLN A 85 -3.31 -12.01 6.73
N THR A 86 -3.48 -13.09 7.50
CA THR A 86 -2.68 -14.30 7.33
C THR A 86 -3.00 -14.98 5.98
N GLY A 87 -2.01 -15.62 5.39
CA GLY A 87 -2.13 -16.30 4.09
C GLY A 87 -1.80 -15.45 2.87
N ILE A 88 -1.71 -14.13 2.99
CA ILE A 88 -1.40 -13.21 1.89
C ILE A 88 -0.04 -13.51 1.23
N HIS A 89 0.88 -14.14 1.96
CA HIS A 89 2.20 -14.48 1.44
C HIS A 89 2.14 -15.39 0.21
N LYS A 90 1.15 -16.27 0.11
CA LYS A 90 1.00 -17.18 -1.03
C LYS A 90 0.68 -16.41 -2.31
N GLU A 91 -0.28 -15.50 -2.25
CA GLU A 91 -0.63 -14.65 -3.38
C GLU A 91 0.54 -13.73 -3.78
N LEU A 92 1.31 -13.27 -2.78
CA LEU A 92 2.48 -12.45 -3.03
C LEU A 92 3.59 -13.23 -3.76
N ILE A 93 3.83 -14.49 -3.38
CA ILE A 93 4.77 -15.39 -4.07
C ILE A 93 4.32 -15.64 -5.51
N GLU A 94 3.02 -15.95 -5.72
CA GLU A 94 2.48 -16.17 -7.07
C GLU A 94 2.70 -14.93 -7.97
N ALA A 95 2.50 -13.74 -7.44
CA ALA A 95 2.78 -12.50 -8.16
C ALA A 95 4.29 -12.31 -8.41
N GLN A 96 5.16 -12.61 -7.43
CA GLN A 96 6.62 -12.54 -7.61
C GLN A 96 7.10 -13.50 -8.70
N ASP A 97 6.62 -14.73 -8.70
CA ASP A 97 6.97 -15.74 -9.72
C ASP A 97 6.54 -15.30 -11.11
N ALA A 98 5.32 -14.75 -11.23
CA ALA A 98 4.79 -14.26 -12.50
C ALA A 98 5.62 -13.11 -13.09
N TRP A 99 6.10 -12.19 -12.27
CA TRP A 99 6.94 -11.05 -12.67
C TRP A 99 8.43 -11.34 -12.60
N ARG A 100 8.84 -12.57 -12.20
CA ARG A 100 10.24 -12.94 -11.94
C ARG A 100 10.94 -11.97 -10.99
N ALA A 101 10.18 -11.41 -10.02
CA ALA A 101 10.67 -10.41 -9.11
C ALA A 101 11.57 -11.04 -8.03
N SER A 102 12.75 -10.47 -7.81
CA SER A 102 13.72 -10.98 -6.84
C SER A 102 13.32 -10.69 -5.40
N SER A 103 12.49 -9.66 -5.17
CA SER A 103 12.09 -9.21 -3.85
C SER A 103 10.62 -8.76 -3.79
N ALA A 104 10.07 -8.76 -2.56
CA ALA A 104 8.76 -8.20 -2.30
C ALA A 104 8.76 -7.41 -1.00
N ALA A 105 7.90 -6.40 -0.95
CA ALA A 105 7.69 -5.58 0.23
C ALA A 105 6.20 -5.29 0.41
N VAL A 106 5.77 -5.11 1.66
CA VAL A 106 4.37 -4.85 2.00
C VAL A 106 4.27 -3.61 2.88
N LEU A 107 3.46 -2.64 2.43
CA LEU A 107 2.99 -1.54 3.27
C LEU A 107 1.59 -1.88 3.76
N TYR A 108 1.34 -1.68 5.06
CA TYR A 108 0.02 -1.95 5.65
C TYR A 108 -0.41 -0.83 6.58
N ARG A 109 -1.73 -0.62 6.71
CA ARG A 109 -2.32 0.28 7.72
C ARG A 109 -2.68 -0.48 8.98
N PHE A 110 -3.38 -1.59 8.83
CA PHE A 110 -3.80 -2.46 9.94
C PHE A 110 -3.28 -3.87 9.71
N SER A 111 -2.80 -4.52 10.77
CA SER A 111 -2.30 -5.89 10.68
C SER A 111 -2.31 -6.59 12.03
N SER A 112 -2.60 -7.88 12.01
CA SER A 112 -2.37 -8.74 13.17
C SER A 112 -0.88 -9.05 13.33
N ALA A 113 -0.43 -9.34 14.57
CA ALA A 113 0.95 -9.77 14.81
C ALA A 113 1.29 -11.07 14.06
N ALA A 114 0.31 -11.97 13.92
CA ALA A 114 0.48 -13.23 13.20
C ALA A 114 0.75 -13.00 11.71
N ALA A 115 -0.03 -12.13 11.05
CA ALA A 115 0.15 -11.83 9.62
C ALA A 115 1.52 -11.19 9.35
N ARG A 116 1.97 -10.26 10.22
CA ARG A 116 3.32 -9.68 10.09
C ARG A 116 4.42 -10.72 10.25
N ALA A 117 4.30 -11.57 11.28
CA ALA A 117 5.29 -12.62 11.53
C ALA A 117 5.37 -13.61 10.35
N GLU A 118 4.25 -13.97 9.74
CA GLU A 118 4.18 -14.85 8.58
C GLU A 118 4.98 -14.29 7.40
N LEU A 119 4.78 -13.02 7.04
CA LEU A 119 5.52 -12.36 5.96
C LEU A 119 6.99 -12.18 6.28
N THR A 120 7.32 -11.75 7.50
CA THR A 120 8.73 -11.58 7.93
C THR A 120 9.48 -12.92 7.89
N ASN A 121 8.84 -14.01 8.31
CA ASN A 121 9.43 -15.36 8.25
C ASN A 121 9.60 -15.85 6.80
N ALA A 122 8.78 -15.36 5.88
CA ALA A 122 8.91 -15.62 4.44
C ALA A 122 9.94 -14.70 3.76
N GLY A 123 10.65 -13.84 4.51
CA GLY A 123 11.67 -12.93 3.97
C GLY A 123 11.09 -11.68 3.29
N VAL A 124 9.80 -11.41 3.45
CA VAL A 124 9.14 -10.22 2.91
C VAL A 124 9.36 -9.05 3.86
N GLU A 125 9.76 -7.90 3.32
CA GLU A 125 9.89 -6.69 4.12
C GLU A 125 8.50 -6.07 4.38
N VAL A 126 8.20 -5.81 5.65
CA VAL A 126 6.88 -5.36 6.09
C VAL A 126 7.00 -4.03 6.84
N LEU A 127 6.27 -3.01 6.38
CA LEU A 127 6.29 -1.68 6.98
C LEU A 127 4.86 -1.19 7.23
N SER A 128 4.63 -0.58 8.40
CA SER A 128 3.41 0.20 8.62
C SER A 128 3.41 1.42 7.70
N GLU A 129 2.31 1.67 7.00
CA GLU A 129 2.22 2.74 6.00
C GLU A 129 2.63 4.07 6.61
N PRO A 130 3.70 4.72 6.08
CA PRO A 130 4.15 6.00 6.60
C PRO A 130 3.17 7.11 6.18
N SER A 131 2.86 8.01 7.13
CA SER A 131 1.97 9.14 6.91
C SER A 131 2.57 10.24 6.02
N ASP A 132 3.91 10.28 5.89
CA ASP A 132 4.61 11.30 5.13
C ASP A 132 5.46 10.73 3.98
N ASP A 133 5.62 11.55 2.94
CA ASP A 133 6.35 11.20 1.73
C ASP A 133 7.88 11.10 1.95
N LYS A 134 8.41 11.74 2.98
CA LYS A 134 9.84 11.65 3.31
C LYS A 134 10.18 10.27 3.86
N SER A 135 9.37 9.76 4.76
CA SER A 135 9.51 8.42 5.34
C SER A 135 9.32 7.33 4.27
N LEU A 136 8.33 7.51 3.39
CA LEU A 136 8.13 6.59 2.26
C LEU A 136 9.35 6.57 1.33
N ARG A 137 9.91 7.73 0.99
CA ARG A 137 11.12 7.83 0.15
C ARG A 137 12.33 7.16 0.81
N GLN A 138 12.52 7.41 2.10
CA GLN A 138 13.62 6.81 2.86
C GLN A 138 13.51 5.28 2.87
N TRP A 139 12.31 4.76 3.08
CA TRP A 139 12.07 3.32 3.05
C TRP A 139 12.35 2.73 1.66
N LEU A 140 11.82 3.32 0.59
CA LEU A 140 12.10 2.88 -0.78
C LEU A 140 13.60 2.88 -1.11
N ALA A 141 14.37 3.82 -0.55
CA ALA A 141 15.82 3.86 -0.68
C ALA A 141 16.53 2.74 0.10
N THR A 142 15.94 2.25 1.21
CA THR A 142 16.49 1.11 1.96
C THR A 142 16.27 -0.21 1.24
N LEU A 143 15.14 -0.37 0.54
CA LEU A 143 14.83 -1.58 -0.25
C LEU A 143 15.90 -1.86 -1.32
N GLN A 144 16.54 -0.81 -1.86
CA GLN A 144 17.64 -0.97 -2.82
C GLN A 144 18.95 -1.47 -2.20
N LYS A 145 19.15 -1.20 -0.90
CA LYS A 145 20.42 -1.51 -0.22
C LYS A 145 20.40 -2.90 0.44
N ASN A 146 19.22 -3.48 0.60
CA ASN A 146 19.02 -4.70 1.37
C ASN A 146 19.09 -5.99 0.56
N ASP A 147 20.14 -6.17 -0.25
CA ASP A 147 20.63 -7.52 -0.53
C ASP A 147 21.29 -8.15 0.72
N ALA A 148 21.39 -7.45 1.83
CA ALA A 148 21.91 -7.95 3.10
C ALA A 148 21.54 -7.04 4.28
N GLN A 149 20.56 -7.40 5.07
CA GLN A 149 20.50 -7.37 6.55
C GLN A 149 19.10 -7.10 7.10
N HIS A 150 18.58 -8.06 7.88
CA HIS A 150 17.32 -7.98 8.63
C HIS A 150 17.37 -6.90 9.72
N ILE A 151 16.39 -6.01 9.75
CA ILE A 151 16.12 -5.10 10.87
C ILE A 151 14.88 -5.57 11.62
N LYS A 152 15.04 -5.82 12.93
CA LYS A 152 13.98 -6.21 13.85
C LYS A 152 13.00 -5.07 14.09
N ALA A 153 11.70 -5.31 13.88
CA ALA A 153 10.61 -4.40 14.22
C ALA A 153 10.32 -4.41 15.73
N ALA A 154 10.12 -3.23 16.31
CA ALA A 154 9.76 -3.04 17.71
C ALA A 154 8.25 -3.24 17.93
N ASP A 155 7.92 -4.06 18.94
CA ASP A 155 6.57 -4.43 19.34
C ASP A 155 6.02 -3.37 20.33
N VAL A 156 4.95 -2.67 19.97
CA VAL A 156 4.24 -1.71 20.85
C VAL A 156 2.92 -2.33 21.28
N ARG A 157 2.89 -2.74 22.55
CA ARG A 157 1.66 -3.28 23.19
C ARG A 157 0.80 -2.14 23.72
N HIS A 158 -0.46 -2.07 23.28
CA HIS A 158 -1.49 -1.27 23.90
C HIS A 158 -2.60 -2.15 24.43
N SER A 159 -2.84 -2.05 25.73
CA SER A 159 -3.99 -2.64 26.42
C SER A 159 -4.98 -1.53 26.79
N THR A 160 -6.22 -1.61 26.34
CA THR A 160 -7.32 -0.69 26.71
C THR A 160 -8.51 -1.46 27.28
N PRO A 161 -9.22 -0.90 28.26
CA PRO A 161 -10.40 -1.51 28.88
C PRO A 161 -11.66 -1.40 27.99
N PRO A 162 -12.69 -2.26 28.20
CA PRO A 162 -13.87 -2.28 27.36
C PRO A 162 -14.81 -1.12 27.68
N VAL A 163 -15.16 -0.34 26.65
CA VAL A 163 -16.21 0.68 26.69
C VAL A 163 -17.45 0.11 25.98
N SER A 164 -18.57 0.01 26.71
CA SER A 164 -19.86 -0.35 26.16
C SER A 164 -20.63 0.93 25.83
N VAL A 165 -20.72 1.27 24.56
CA VAL A 165 -21.63 2.34 24.09
C VAL A 165 -22.66 1.69 23.20
N GLY A 166 -23.93 1.75 23.58
CA GLY A 166 -25.06 1.26 22.80
C GLY A 166 -25.26 2.17 21.56
N LEU A 167 -24.89 1.67 20.40
CA LEU A 167 -25.30 2.26 19.13
C LEU A 167 -26.62 1.59 18.71
N GLY A 168 -27.62 2.41 18.35
CA GLY A 168 -28.88 1.91 17.79
C GLY A 168 -28.62 1.06 16.55
N GLU A 169 -29.51 0.11 16.27
CA GLU A 169 -29.48 -0.81 15.12
C GLU A 169 -29.62 -0.02 13.79
N GLN A 170 -28.55 0.64 13.37
CA GLN A 170 -28.44 1.17 12.01
C GLN A 170 -27.79 0.07 11.15
N THR A 171 -28.51 -0.40 10.16
CA THR A 171 -27.92 -1.29 9.13
C THR A 171 -26.85 -0.54 8.36
N VAL A 172 -25.61 -1.05 8.42
CA VAL A 172 -24.47 -0.49 7.66
C VAL A 172 -24.63 -0.90 6.21
N SER A 173 -24.73 0.08 5.31
CA SER A 173 -24.77 -0.17 3.86
C SER A 173 -23.37 -0.51 3.32
N PRO A 174 -23.28 -1.23 2.18
CA PRO A 174 -22.00 -1.41 1.49
C PRO A 174 -21.34 -0.08 1.15
N PRO A 175 -20.00 -0.06 0.95
CA PRO A 175 -19.27 1.13 0.54
C PRO A 175 -19.83 1.74 -0.75
N LEU A 176 -20.04 3.05 -0.74
CA LEU A 176 -20.50 3.80 -1.92
C LEU A 176 -19.34 4.02 -2.91
N PHE A 177 -18.14 4.22 -2.41
CA PHE A 177 -16.92 4.46 -3.19
C PHE A 177 -15.90 3.34 -2.93
N ASP A 178 -15.24 2.87 -3.98
CA ASP A 178 -14.10 1.97 -3.88
C ASP A 178 -12.79 2.73 -3.63
N ASP A 179 -11.72 1.99 -3.31
CA ASP A 179 -10.40 2.55 -3.01
C ASP A 179 -9.82 3.34 -4.20
N ALA A 180 -10.11 2.94 -5.44
CA ALA A 180 -9.65 3.63 -6.63
C ALA A 180 -10.31 5.00 -6.77
N ALA A 181 -11.64 5.06 -6.59
CA ALA A 181 -12.41 6.28 -6.58
C ALA A 181 -11.96 7.26 -5.48
N LEU A 182 -11.79 6.76 -4.25
CA LEU A 182 -11.31 7.56 -3.14
C LEU A 182 -9.87 8.07 -3.36
N THR A 183 -9.01 7.26 -3.95
CA THR A 183 -7.64 7.66 -4.31
C THR A 183 -7.64 8.77 -5.34
N GLN A 184 -8.54 8.71 -6.33
CA GLN A 184 -8.69 9.77 -7.31
C GLN A 184 -9.11 11.10 -6.66
N PHE A 185 -10.07 11.07 -5.71
CA PHE A 185 -10.46 12.25 -4.95
C PHE A 185 -9.34 12.79 -4.06
N ALA A 186 -8.60 11.90 -3.37
CA ALA A 186 -7.44 12.28 -2.56
C ALA A 186 -6.33 12.92 -3.39
N GLY A 187 -6.22 12.55 -4.68
CA GLY A 187 -5.25 13.09 -5.62
C GLY A 187 -5.70 14.34 -6.40
N LEU A 188 -6.93 14.85 -6.17
CA LEU A 188 -7.39 16.08 -6.82
C LEU A 188 -6.45 17.24 -6.47
N SER A 189 -5.89 17.83 -7.51
CA SER A 189 -4.90 18.90 -7.41
C SER A 189 -5.52 20.16 -6.81
N THR A 190 -4.66 21.00 -6.21
CA THR A 190 -4.90 22.32 -5.61
C THR A 190 -5.53 23.39 -6.53
N THR A 191 -6.04 23.03 -7.71
CA THR A 191 -6.86 23.91 -8.55
C THR A 191 -8.28 24.10 -8.00
N VAL A 192 -8.69 23.27 -7.04
CA VAL A 192 -9.94 23.40 -6.29
C VAL A 192 -9.69 24.37 -5.13
N ALA A 193 -10.62 25.29 -4.91
CA ALA A 193 -10.47 26.33 -3.88
C ALA A 193 -10.42 25.79 -2.44
N CYS A 194 -10.85 24.54 -2.22
CA CYS A 194 -10.90 23.88 -0.92
C CYS A 194 -10.25 22.49 -0.98
N GLU A 195 -9.42 22.17 0.02
CA GLU A 195 -8.79 20.83 0.16
C GLU A 195 -9.72 19.79 0.84
N CYS A 196 -10.95 20.20 1.22
CA CYS A 196 -11.89 19.31 1.91
C CYS A 196 -12.19 18.00 1.15
N PRO A 197 -12.37 17.97 -0.19
CA PRO A 197 -12.61 16.71 -0.90
C PRO A 197 -11.46 15.71 -0.74
N SER A 198 -10.22 16.16 -0.84
CA SER A 198 -9.02 15.34 -0.66
C SER A 198 -8.92 14.78 0.76
N HIS A 199 -9.07 15.63 1.76
CA HIS A 199 -9.01 15.21 3.17
C HIS A 199 -10.13 14.22 3.55
N LEU A 200 -11.36 14.43 3.05
CA LEU A 200 -12.48 13.51 3.27
C LEU A 200 -12.22 12.14 2.61
N ALA A 201 -11.67 12.13 1.41
CA ALA A 201 -11.31 10.90 0.73
C ALA A 201 -10.20 10.13 1.47
N GLU A 202 -9.19 10.81 2.00
CA GLU A 202 -8.15 10.20 2.83
C GLU A 202 -8.72 9.59 4.12
N LEU A 203 -9.62 10.30 4.81
CA LEU A 203 -10.31 9.79 5.99
C LEU A 203 -11.16 8.57 5.66
N LEU A 204 -11.89 8.59 4.54
CA LEU A 204 -12.69 7.46 4.07
C LEU A 204 -11.83 6.23 3.80
N LEU A 205 -10.69 6.37 3.13
CA LEU A 205 -9.75 5.27 2.92
C LEU A 205 -9.31 4.63 4.24
N GLN A 206 -9.04 5.45 5.28
CA GLN A 206 -8.64 4.94 6.59
C GLN A 206 -9.79 4.23 7.32
N VAL A 207 -10.98 4.82 7.33
CA VAL A 207 -12.16 4.25 7.99
C VAL A 207 -12.60 2.96 7.31
N SER A 208 -12.62 2.90 5.97
CA SER A 208 -12.93 1.69 5.19
C SER A 208 -11.93 0.58 5.45
N SER A 209 -10.63 0.91 5.52
CA SER A 209 -9.58 -0.06 5.86
C SER A 209 -9.75 -0.62 7.27
N PHE A 210 -10.16 0.21 8.23
CA PHE A 210 -10.43 -0.23 9.61
C PHE A 210 -11.71 -1.07 9.72
N GLU A 211 -12.76 -0.71 8.99
CA GLU A 211 -14.00 -1.51 8.89
C GLU A 211 -13.68 -2.92 8.37
N LYS A 212 -12.94 -3.01 7.26
CA LYS A 212 -12.50 -4.27 6.67
C LYS A 212 -11.63 -5.07 7.65
N TYR A 213 -10.62 -4.46 8.27
CA TYR A 213 -9.80 -5.11 9.28
C TYR A 213 -10.64 -5.69 10.42
N SER A 214 -11.62 -4.91 10.93
CA SER A 214 -12.48 -5.35 12.03
C SER A 214 -13.37 -6.53 11.63
N SER A 215 -13.85 -6.59 10.38
CA SER A 215 -14.66 -7.71 9.87
C SER A 215 -13.85 -8.99 9.66
N GLU A 216 -12.59 -8.89 9.28
CA GLU A 216 -11.70 -9.99 8.91
C GLU A 216 -10.79 -10.46 10.06
N CYS A 217 -10.77 -9.72 11.19
CA CYS A 217 -9.86 -10.03 12.29
C CYS A 217 -10.15 -11.39 12.91
N ALA A 218 -9.11 -12.20 13.06
CA ALA A 218 -9.24 -13.52 13.68
C ALA A 218 -9.67 -13.39 15.15
N ASN A 219 -10.83 -13.95 15.49
CA ASN A 219 -11.41 -13.89 16.81
C ASN A 219 -10.77 -14.94 17.73
N ARG A 220 -10.10 -14.50 18.81
CA ARG A 220 -9.45 -15.37 19.80
C ARG A 220 -10.41 -15.87 20.87
N SER A 221 -11.54 -15.19 21.05
CA SER A 221 -12.59 -15.52 22.03
C SER A 221 -13.93 -14.94 21.62
N ALA A 222 -15.02 -15.40 22.22
CA ALA A 222 -16.36 -14.82 22.01
C ALA A 222 -16.45 -13.33 22.42
N ALA A 223 -15.65 -12.89 23.39
CA ALA A 223 -15.57 -11.49 23.79
C ALA A 223 -14.85 -10.65 22.73
N ASP A 224 -13.77 -11.19 22.16
CA ASP A 224 -13.00 -10.58 21.07
C ASP A 224 -13.86 -10.44 19.80
N ALA A 225 -14.62 -11.48 19.46
CA ALA A 225 -15.57 -11.46 18.36
C ALA A 225 -16.62 -10.34 18.48
N ARG A 226 -17.20 -10.19 19.69
CA ARG A 226 -18.18 -9.11 19.93
C ARG A 226 -17.56 -7.72 19.83
N LEU A 227 -16.32 -7.55 20.31
CA LEU A 227 -15.60 -6.28 20.20
C LEU A 227 -15.34 -5.93 18.71
N HIS A 228 -14.86 -6.89 17.91
CA HIS A 228 -14.60 -6.65 16.49
C HIS A 228 -15.88 -6.40 15.70
N ALA A 229 -16.97 -7.10 15.98
CA ALA A 229 -18.28 -6.81 15.38
C ALA A 229 -18.76 -5.38 15.73
N TYR A 230 -18.58 -4.96 16.97
CA TYR A 230 -18.89 -3.58 17.38
C TYR A 230 -18.03 -2.55 16.66
N LEU A 231 -16.71 -2.77 16.57
CA LEU A 231 -15.78 -1.86 15.88
C LEU A 231 -16.08 -1.77 14.38
N GLN A 232 -16.40 -2.89 13.74
CA GLN A 232 -16.87 -2.93 12.35
C GLN A 232 -18.12 -2.07 12.16
N HIS A 233 -19.11 -2.22 13.03
CA HIS A 233 -20.36 -1.44 12.95
C HIS A 233 -20.10 0.07 13.14
N VAL A 234 -19.27 0.44 14.10
CA VAL A 234 -18.88 1.86 14.34
C VAL A 234 -18.17 2.43 13.10
N ALA A 235 -17.19 1.69 12.56
CA ALA A 235 -16.46 2.13 11.39
C ALA A 235 -17.36 2.28 10.15
N GLY A 236 -18.24 1.30 9.90
CA GLY A 236 -19.21 1.37 8.80
C GLY A 236 -20.18 2.54 8.93
N SER A 237 -20.66 2.83 10.15
CA SER A 237 -21.52 3.99 10.41
C SER A 237 -20.78 5.31 10.16
N ALA A 238 -19.53 5.42 10.59
CA ALA A 238 -18.68 6.58 10.32
C ALA A 238 -18.42 6.76 8.82
N ARG A 239 -18.10 5.66 8.10
CA ARG A 239 -17.92 5.65 6.65
C ARG A 239 -19.14 6.23 5.94
N MET A 240 -20.34 5.77 6.26
CA MET A 240 -21.58 6.27 5.65
C MET A 240 -21.78 7.78 5.86
N LEU A 241 -21.38 8.32 7.01
CA LEU A 241 -21.45 9.76 7.27
C LEU A 241 -20.42 10.54 6.45
N PHE A 242 -19.19 10.05 6.35
CA PHE A 242 -18.13 10.66 5.55
C PHE A 242 -18.40 10.56 4.05
N GLU A 243 -19.00 9.47 3.56
CA GLU A 243 -19.46 9.34 2.17
C GLU A 243 -20.46 10.44 1.79
N LYS A 244 -21.46 10.64 2.65
CA LYS A 244 -22.42 11.74 2.46
C LYS A 244 -21.77 13.12 2.50
N ALA A 245 -20.79 13.32 3.39
CA ALA A 245 -20.05 14.57 3.45
C ALA A 245 -19.24 14.80 2.16
N LEU A 246 -18.58 13.77 1.64
CA LEU A 246 -17.84 13.83 0.38
C LEU A 246 -18.74 14.17 -0.81
N GLU A 247 -19.94 13.54 -0.91
CA GLU A 247 -20.94 13.88 -1.92
C GLU A 247 -21.34 15.35 -1.86
N GLN A 248 -21.64 15.87 -0.66
CA GLN A 248 -22.05 17.27 -0.48
C GLN A 248 -20.93 18.25 -0.87
N VAL A 249 -19.69 17.95 -0.46
CA VAL A 249 -18.54 18.79 -0.82
C VAL A 249 -18.28 18.73 -2.33
N ALA A 250 -18.35 17.55 -2.95
CA ALA A 250 -18.18 17.40 -4.39
C ALA A 250 -19.22 18.20 -5.17
N ILE A 251 -20.50 18.17 -4.76
CA ILE A 251 -21.57 18.98 -5.36
C ILE A 251 -21.28 20.48 -5.19
N ALA A 252 -20.88 20.92 -3.99
CA ALA A 252 -20.61 22.33 -3.70
C ALA A 252 -19.42 22.88 -4.51
N GLU A 253 -18.40 22.04 -4.75
CA GLU A 253 -17.21 22.42 -5.52
C GLU A 253 -17.34 22.12 -7.03
N GLY A 254 -18.48 21.59 -7.48
CA GLY A 254 -18.73 21.25 -8.90
C GLY A 254 -17.85 20.11 -9.42
N LEU A 255 -17.41 19.21 -8.54
CA LEU A 255 -16.57 18.06 -8.87
C LEU A 255 -17.44 16.89 -9.37
N PRO A 256 -16.99 16.13 -10.38
CA PRO A 256 -17.69 14.91 -10.80
C PRO A 256 -17.59 13.86 -9.69
N LEU A 257 -18.74 13.34 -9.26
CA LEU A 257 -18.77 12.19 -8.38
C LEU A 257 -18.26 10.95 -9.12
N PRO A 258 -17.43 10.11 -8.49
CA PRO A 258 -17.01 8.84 -9.08
C PRO A 258 -18.23 7.92 -9.21
N PRO A 259 -18.18 6.95 -10.13
CA PRO A 259 -19.24 5.96 -10.22
C PRO A 259 -19.33 5.19 -8.89
N ALA A 260 -20.57 4.98 -8.43
CA ALA A 260 -20.79 4.14 -7.25
C ALA A 260 -20.19 2.74 -7.47
N SER A 261 -19.56 2.19 -6.44
CA SER A 261 -19.01 0.84 -6.48
C SER A 261 -20.10 -0.17 -6.86
N ASN A 262 -19.85 -0.96 -7.90
CA ASN A 262 -20.79 -2.00 -8.31
C ASN A 262 -20.64 -3.19 -7.35
N PRO A 263 -21.68 -3.57 -6.57
CA PRO A 263 -21.57 -4.68 -5.60
C PRO A 263 -21.35 -6.07 -6.23
N ALA A 264 -21.31 -6.15 -7.57
CA ALA A 264 -21.14 -7.39 -8.32
C ALA A 264 -19.69 -7.75 -8.68
N SER A 265 -18.69 -7.00 -8.21
CA SER A 265 -17.27 -7.16 -8.61
C SER A 265 -16.36 -7.71 -7.51
N ASN A 266 -16.93 -8.32 -6.46
CA ASN A 266 -16.13 -8.95 -5.39
C ASN A 266 -16.29 -10.46 -5.39
#